data_946c4e8cf84f9ef5591418c58bb0a8e2
#
_entry.id   946c4e8cf84f9ef5591418c58bb0a8e2
#
_cell.length_a   1.000
_cell.length_b   1.000
_cell.length_c   1.000
_cell.angle_alpha   90.00
_cell.angle_beta   90.00
_cell.angle_gamma   90.00
#
_symmetry.space_group_name_H-M   'P 1'
#
loop_
_entity.id
_entity.type
_entity.pdbx_description
1 polymer ?
#
loop_
_entity_poly.entity_id
_entity_poly.type
_entity_poly.pdbx_seq_one_letter_code
_entity_poly.pdbx_strand_id
1 'polypeptide(L)'
;MFEELLARIAVGISGRNLPYMIIGGQAVLLYGEPRLTKDIDITLGINIDRLDDLLAIVNDLALAPLPEDIPSFIQKTMVLPVLERSTGIRVDFIFSFTPYETQAIGRAKRVILAGQEVCFASPEDLILHKIFTGRPRDLEDVRILVLKNPSIDVPYIRHWLREFDAAVQKKGFLDTFENILKKKILDSGSSPE
;
A
#
# COMPACT_ATOMS: atom_id res chain seq x y z
N MET A 1 3.56 -11.90 15.47
CA MET A 1 3.58 -12.64 14.18
C MET A 1 3.64 -11.71 12.97
N PHE A 2 2.59 -10.93 12.60
CA PHE A 2 2.69 -9.95 11.50
C PHE A 2 3.72 -8.86 11.76
N GLU A 3 3.71 -8.24 12.94
CA GLU A 3 4.63 -7.17 13.31
C GLU A 3 6.10 -7.60 13.25
N GLU A 4 6.42 -8.79 13.72
CA GLU A 4 7.78 -9.35 13.66
C GLU A 4 8.23 -9.60 12.21
N LEU A 5 7.33 -10.13 11.36
CA LEU A 5 7.65 -10.33 9.95
C LEU A 5 7.85 -9.00 9.23
N LEU A 6 6.97 -8.02 9.46
CA LEU A 6 7.12 -6.66 8.93
C LEU A 6 8.44 -6.02 9.35
N ALA A 7 8.81 -6.14 10.63
CA ALA A 7 10.07 -5.61 11.16
C ALA A 7 11.28 -6.27 10.49
N ARG A 8 11.30 -7.60 10.34
CA ARG A 8 12.38 -8.34 9.67
C ARG A 8 12.50 -7.91 8.19
N ILE A 9 11.39 -7.80 7.49
CA ILE A 9 11.36 -7.35 6.09
C ILE A 9 11.88 -5.91 5.98
N ALA A 10 11.43 -5.01 6.86
CA ALA A 10 11.86 -3.62 6.90
C ALA A 10 13.39 -3.50 7.07
N VAL A 11 13.97 -4.28 7.97
CA VAL A 11 15.44 -4.33 8.17
C VAL A 11 16.14 -4.82 6.90
N GLY A 12 15.67 -5.88 6.27
CA GLY A 12 16.24 -6.41 5.03
C GLY A 12 16.22 -5.41 3.88
N ILE A 13 15.09 -4.72 3.69
CA ILE A 13 14.90 -3.71 2.64
C ILE A 13 15.79 -2.48 2.91
N SER A 14 15.76 -1.95 4.14
CA SER A 14 16.54 -0.78 4.53
C SER A 14 18.05 -1.04 4.47
N GLY A 15 18.49 -2.25 4.84
CA GLY A 15 19.89 -2.65 4.77
C GLY A 15 20.47 -2.64 3.35
N ARG A 16 19.60 -2.66 2.31
CA ARG A 16 19.98 -2.54 0.89
C ARG A 16 19.59 -1.20 0.27
N ASN A 17 19.19 -0.24 1.09
CA ASN A 17 18.75 1.09 0.65
C ASN A 17 17.67 1.03 -0.43
N LEU A 18 16.72 0.10 -0.33
CA LEU A 18 15.58 0.05 -1.22
C LEU A 18 14.46 0.94 -0.65
N PRO A 19 13.95 1.90 -1.43
CA PRO A 19 12.80 2.70 -1.00
C PRO A 19 11.53 1.83 -1.02
N TYR A 20 10.70 1.96 0.02
CA TYR A 20 9.49 1.15 0.14
C TYR A 20 8.43 1.80 1.00
N MET A 21 7.20 1.32 0.87
CA MET A 21 6.10 1.55 1.80
C MET A 21 5.19 0.31 1.89
N ILE A 22 4.70 0.01 3.10
CA ILE A 22 3.64 -0.97 3.32
C ILE A 22 2.32 -0.34 2.90
N ILE A 23 1.52 -1.05 2.11
CA ILE A 23 0.20 -0.64 1.65
C ILE A 23 -0.87 -1.67 2.07
N GLY A 24 -2.00 -1.69 1.41
CA GLY A 24 -3.02 -2.74 1.54
C GLY A 24 -3.65 -2.84 2.93
N GLY A 25 -3.95 -4.07 3.33
CA GLY A 25 -4.66 -4.36 4.58
C GLY A 25 -3.90 -3.96 5.83
N GLN A 26 -2.58 -4.14 5.85
CA GLN A 26 -1.75 -3.79 7.01
C GLN A 26 -1.72 -2.27 7.25
N ALA A 27 -1.67 -1.46 6.20
CA ALA A 27 -1.73 -0.01 6.34
C ALA A 27 -3.12 0.48 6.80
N VAL A 28 -4.21 -0.22 6.40
CA VAL A 28 -5.56 0.10 6.90
C VAL A 28 -5.66 -0.05 8.41
N LEU A 29 -4.96 -1.01 9.01
CA LEU A 29 -4.99 -1.22 10.47
C LEU A 29 -4.44 -0.03 11.25
N LEU A 30 -3.57 0.79 10.66
CA LEU A 30 -3.03 1.99 11.31
C LEU A 30 -4.01 3.17 11.34
N TYR A 31 -4.82 3.32 10.27
CA TYR A 31 -5.60 4.55 10.04
C TYR A 31 -7.10 4.32 9.99
N GLY A 32 -7.52 3.08 9.81
CA GLY A 32 -8.92 2.69 9.61
C GLY A 32 -9.51 1.93 10.78
N GLU A 33 -10.21 0.85 10.45
CA GLU A 33 -10.76 -0.09 11.42
C GLU A 33 -10.03 -1.43 11.37
N PRO A 34 -9.84 -2.06 12.54
CA PRO A 34 -9.28 -3.42 12.60
C PRO A 34 -10.12 -4.38 11.75
N ARG A 35 -9.45 -5.05 10.83
CA ARG A 35 -10.06 -6.09 10.00
C ARG A 35 -9.09 -7.24 9.77
N LEU A 36 -9.63 -8.42 9.50
CA LEU A 36 -8.79 -9.55 9.16
C LEU A 36 -8.09 -9.30 7.81
N THR A 37 -6.76 -9.31 7.85
CA THR A 37 -5.89 -9.31 6.68
C THR A 37 -4.97 -10.52 6.75
N LYS A 38 -4.70 -11.16 5.62
CA LYS A 38 -3.94 -12.43 5.52
C LYS A 38 -2.61 -12.25 4.80
N ASP A 39 -2.38 -11.09 4.23
CA ASP A 39 -1.28 -10.76 3.35
C ASP A 39 -0.61 -9.45 3.76
N ILE A 40 0.59 -9.28 3.30
CA ILE A 40 1.38 -8.05 3.42
C ILE A 40 1.67 -7.57 2.00
N ASP A 41 1.24 -6.35 1.68
CA ASP A 41 1.50 -5.70 0.40
C ASP A 41 2.58 -4.64 0.59
N ILE A 42 3.66 -4.69 -0.18
CA ILE A 42 4.80 -3.77 -0.10
C ILE A 42 5.08 -3.19 -1.48
N THR A 43 4.92 -1.89 -1.63
CA THR A 43 5.38 -1.18 -2.81
C THR A 43 6.85 -0.82 -2.66
N LEU A 44 7.65 -1.23 -3.63
CA LEU A 44 9.06 -0.91 -3.75
C LEU A 44 9.23 0.20 -4.80
N GLY A 45 9.95 1.26 -4.45
CA GLY A 45 10.26 2.36 -5.37
C GLY A 45 11.42 2.02 -6.31
N ILE A 46 11.42 0.84 -6.88
CA ILE A 46 12.46 0.33 -7.78
C ILE A 46 11.85 -0.36 -9.00
N ASN A 47 12.64 -0.46 -10.07
CA ASN A 47 12.29 -1.22 -11.24
C ASN A 47 12.79 -2.68 -11.13
N ILE A 48 12.38 -3.53 -12.06
CA ILE A 48 12.72 -4.96 -12.11
C ILE A 48 14.21 -5.24 -12.35
N ASP A 49 14.99 -4.27 -12.79
CA ASP A 49 16.46 -4.36 -12.89
C ASP A 49 17.15 -4.55 -11.51
N ARG A 50 16.45 -4.20 -10.42
CA ARG A 50 16.88 -4.43 -9.04
C ARG A 50 16.30 -5.73 -8.43
N LEU A 51 15.85 -6.67 -9.26
CA LEU A 51 15.28 -7.95 -8.80
C LEU A 51 16.27 -8.76 -7.95
N ASP A 52 17.55 -8.77 -8.31
CA ASP A 52 18.57 -9.54 -7.59
C ASP A 52 18.73 -9.05 -6.15
N ASP A 53 18.62 -7.74 -5.90
CA ASP A 53 18.65 -7.19 -4.54
C ASP A 53 17.45 -7.69 -3.72
N LEU A 54 16.27 -7.76 -4.32
CA LEU A 54 15.08 -8.28 -3.67
C LEU A 54 15.19 -9.79 -3.41
N LEU A 55 15.69 -10.57 -4.37
CA LEU A 55 15.88 -12.01 -4.20
C LEU A 55 16.89 -12.32 -3.10
N ALA A 56 17.93 -11.50 -2.94
CA ALA A 56 18.84 -11.65 -1.81
C ALA A 56 18.15 -11.42 -0.46
N ILE A 57 17.25 -10.42 -0.36
CA ILE A 57 16.44 -10.20 0.86
C ILE A 57 15.52 -11.40 1.11
N VAL A 58 14.83 -11.87 0.08
CA VAL A 58 13.92 -13.02 0.16
C VAL A 58 14.65 -14.28 0.67
N ASN A 59 15.87 -14.52 0.18
CA ASN A 59 16.72 -15.61 0.62
C ASN A 59 17.19 -15.44 2.07
N ASP A 60 17.71 -14.27 2.44
CA ASP A 60 18.21 -13.99 3.80
C ASP A 60 17.11 -14.14 4.86
N LEU A 61 15.87 -13.84 4.49
CA LEU A 61 14.68 -13.96 5.35
C LEU A 61 14.05 -15.36 5.30
N ALA A 62 14.59 -16.29 4.50
CA ALA A 62 14.05 -17.63 4.25
C ALA A 62 12.58 -17.61 3.77
N LEU A 63 12.20 -16.58 3.00
CA LEU A 63 10.89 -16.51 2.35
C LEU A 63 10.89 -17.35 1.07
N ALA A 64 9.79 -18.02 0.78
CA ALA A 64 9.66 -18.89 -0.38
C ALA A 64 8.96 -18.16 -1.53
N PRO A 65 9.63 -17.87 -2.67
CA PRO A 65 8.95 -17.39 -3.86
C PRO A 65 7.86 -18.37 -4.31
N LEU A 66 6.72 -17.84 -4.74
CA LEU A 66 5.59 -18.66 -5.19
C LEU A 66 5.65 -18.99 -6.70
N PRO A 67 6.15 -18.11 -7.59
CA PRO A 67 6.28 -18.44 -9.01
C PRO A 67 7.44 -19.42 -9.26
N GLU A 68 7.25 -20.38 -10.15
CA GLU A 68 8.31 -21.27 -10.63
C GLU A 68 9.31 -20.54 -11.55
N ASP A 69 8.78 -19.72 -12.48
CA ASP A 69 9.57 -18.82 -13.35
C ASP A 69 9.41 -17.38 -12.88
N ILE A 70 10.28 -16.99 -11.96
CA ILE A 70 10.24 -15.66 -11.33
C ILE A 70 10.41 -14.53 -12.36
N PRO A 71 11.42 -14.53 -13.27
CA PRO A 71 11.60 -13.45 -14.23
C PRO A 71 10.39 -13.25 -15.14
N SER A 72 9.86 -14.32 -15.72
CA SER A 72 8.70 -14.24 -16.59
C SER A 72 7.44 -13.78 -15.84
N PHE A 73 7.25 -14.22 -14.61
CA PHE A 73 6.13 -13.80 -13.79
C PHE A 73 6.18 -12.31 -13.49
N ILE A 74 7.33 -11.81 -13.02
CA ILE A 74 7.50 -10.40 -12.64
C ILE A 74 7.38 -9.48 -13.86
N GLN A 75 7.93 -9.86 -15.02
CA GLN A 75 7.76 -9.08 -16.25
C GLN A 75 6.29 -8.86 -16.64
N LYS A 76 5.42 -9.81 -16.33
CA LYS A 76 3.99 -9.74 -16.65
C LYS A 76 3.16 -9.03 -15.57
N THR A 77 3.56 -9.14 -14.31
CA THR A 77 2.72 -8.73 -13.17
C THR A 77 3.27 -7.56 -12.37
N MET A 78 4.57 -7.29 -12.48
CA MET A 78 5.32 -6.35 -11.64
C MET A 78 5.24 -6.71 -10.14
N VAL A 79 4.99 -7.98 -9.79
CA VAL A 79 4.85 -8.45 -8.40
C VAL A 79 5.70 -9.70 -8.19
N LEU A 80 6.42 -9.76 -7.07
CA LEU A 80 7.02 -10.99 -6.55
C LEU A 80 6.24 -11.45 -5.31
N PRO A 81 5.33 -12.42 -5.45
CA PRO A 81 4.67 -13.03 -4.30
C PRO A 81 5.59 -14.06 -3.64
N VAL A 82 5.69 -14.00 -2.32
CA VAL A 82 6.45 -14.95 -1.51
C VAL A 82 5.61 -15.43 -0.32
N LEU A 83 6.01 -16.56 0.28
CA LEU A 83 5.35 -17.15 1.43
C LEU A 83 6.34 -17.24 2.61
N GLU A 84 5.93 -16.76 3.76
CA GLU A 84 6.57 -17.07 5.02
C GLU A 84 6.00 -18.42 5.52
N ARG A 85 6.80 -19.49 5.41
CA ARG A 85 6.33 -20.88 5.57
C ARG A 85 5.88 -21.23 6.99
N SER A 86 6.47 -20.63 8.01
CA SER A 86 6.17 -20.97 9.41
C SER A 86 4.81 -20.42 9.84
N THR A 87 4.37 -19.31 9.26
CA THR A 87 3.12 -18.63 9.60
C THR A 87 2.04 -18.75 8.53
N GLY A 88 2.44 -19.11 7.30
CA GLY A 88 1.56 -19.12 6.14
C GLY A 88 1.21 -17.71 5.63
N ILE A 89 1.94 -16.67 6.07
CA ILE A 89 1.70 -15.29 5.62
C ILE A 89 2.29 -15.12 4.22
N ARG A 90 1.45 -14.67 3.30
CA ARG A 90 1.85 -14.22 1.98
C ARG A 90 2.35 -12.79 2.04
N VAL A 91 3.44 -12.51 1.30
CA VAL A 91 3.96 -11.16 1.10
C VAL A 91 4.06 -10.89 -0.40
N ASP A 92 3.48 -9.80 -0.85
CA ASP A 92 3.54 -9.35 -2.23
C ASP A 92 4.46 -8.12 -2.34
N PHE A 93 5.62 -8.28 -2.98
CA PHE A 93 6.52 -7.19 -3.32
C PHE A 93 6.15 -6.64 -4.70
N ILE A 94 5.71 -5.38 -4.74
CA ILE A 94 5.21 -4.71 -5.93
C ILE A 94 6.28 -3.75 -6.44
N PHE A 95 6.76 -3.97 -7.68
CA PHE A 95 7.71 -3.07 -8.33
C PHE A 95 6.95 -1.88 -8.92
N SER A 96 7.26 -0.69 -8.48
CA SER A 96 6.63 0.54 -8.96
C SER A 96 7.58 1.71 -8.78
N PHE A 97 7.83 2.45 -9.85
CA PHE A 97 8.86 3.49 -9.89
C PHE A 97 8.40 4.74 -10.65
N THR A 98 7.08 4.98 -10.68
CA THR A 98 6.52 6.18 -11.30
C THR A 98 6.78 7.42 -10.42
N PRO A 99 6.62 8.64 -10.96
CA PRO A 99 6.70 9.87 -10.16
C PRO A 99 5.76 9.86 -8.96
N TYR A 100 4.58 9.22 -9.08
CA TYR A 100 3.64 9.06 -7.98
C TYR A 100 4.25 8.24 -6.84
N GLU A 101 4.74 7.02 -7.12
CA GLU A 101 5.30 6.17 -6.08
C GLU A 101 6.53 6.79 -5.42
N THR A 102 7.37 7.49 -6.18
CA THR A 102 8.52 8.22 -5.63
C THR A 102 8.06 9.24 -4.59
N GLN A 103 7.02 10.00 -4.89
CA GLN A 103 6.46 10.98 -3.96
C GLN A 103 5.76 10.30 -2.78
N ALA A 104 4.96 9.27 -3.01
CA ALA A 104 4.23 8.53 -1.98
C ALA A 104 5.18 7.88 -0.96
N ILE A 105 6.25 7.23 -1.42
CA ILE A 105 7.27 6.63 -0.55
C ILE A 105 8.00 7.72 0.26
N GLY A 106 8.28 8.88 -0.33
CA GLY A 106 8.86 10.04 0.39
C GLY A 106 7.93 10.59 1.49
N ARG A 107 6.62 10.35 1.42
CA ARG A 107 5.58 10.73 2.40
C ARG A 107 5.28 9.63 3.42
N ALA A 108 5.88 8.44 3.25
CA ALA A 108 5.58 7.29 4.11
C ALA A 108 5.75 7.61 5.60
N LYS A 109 4.83 7.11 6.40
CA LYS A 109 4.86 7.25 7.86
C LYS A 109 5.72 6.15 8.48
N ARG A 110 6.63 6.54 9.35
CA ARG A 110 7.51 5.63 10.08
C ARG A 110 6.84 5.21 11.37
N VAL A 111 6.71 3.92 11.57
CA VAL A 111 6.09 3.32 12.76
C VAL A 111 7.06 2.32 13.36
N ILE A 112 7.20 2.31 14.68
CA ILE A 112 8.04 1.33 15.36
C ILE A 112 7.22 0.07 15.61
N LEU A 113 7.63 -1.04 14.96
CA LEU A 113 7.07 -2.37 15.17
C LEU A 113 8.19 -3.33 15.59
N ALA A 114 7.99 -4.07 16.67
CA ALA A 114 8.98 -4.99 17.24
C ALA A 114 10.39 -4.36 17.36
N GLY A 115 10.45 -3.06 17.73
CA GLY A 115 11.70 -2.31 17.91
C GLY A 115 12.37 -1.84 16.62
N GLN A 116 11.74 -2.01 15.45
CA GLN A 116 12.28 -1.60 14.16
C GLN A 116 11.39 -0.55 13.50
N GLU A 117 12.01 0.36 12.73
CA GLU A 117 11.27 1.35 11.94
C GLU A 117 10.71 0.69 10.67
N VAL A 118 9.41 0.80 10.49
CA VAL A 118 8.67 0.28 9.33
C VAL A 118 7.93 1.43 8.65
N CYS A 119 8.08 1.54 7.33
CA CYS A 119 7.46 2.61 6.53
C CYS A 119 6.09 2.18 6.00
N PHE A 120 5.05 2.92 6.35
CA PHE A 120 3.68 2.71 5.86
C PHE A 120 3.25 3.85 4.96
N ALA A 121 2.46 3.55 3.92
CA ALA A 121 1.82 4.58 3.12
C ALA A 121 1.07 5.58 4.01
N SER A 122 1.06 6.85 3.62
CA SER A 122 0.22 7.85 4.29
C SER A 122 -1.27 7.53 4.12
N PRO A 123 -2.18 8.08 4.94
CA PRO A 123 -3.61 7.90 4.73
C PRO A 123 -4.05 8.33 3.33
N GLU A 124 -3.48 9.42 2.80
CA GLU A 124 -3.77 9.91 1.46
C GLU A 124 -3.35 8.91 0.38
N ASP A 125 -2.12 8.39 0.47
CA ASP A 125 -1.59 7.44 -0.50
C ASP A 125 -2.34 6.11 -0.43
N LEU A 126 -2.73 5.68 0.78
CA LEU A 126 -3.59 4.50 0.94
C LEU A 126 -4.97 4.70 0.30
N ILE A 127 -5.57 5.89 0.43
CA ILE A 127 -6.82 6.25 -0.25
C ILE A 127 -6.64 6.18 -1.77
N LEU A 128 -5.56 6.73 -2.31
CA LEU A 128 -5.25 6.72 -3.74
C LEU A 128 -5.15 5.28 -4.28
N HIS A 129 -4.37 4.41 -3.62
CA HIS A 129 -4.27 3.00 -3.99
C HIS A 129 -5.62 2.28 -3.99
N LYS A 130 -6.45 2.53 -2.98
CA LYS A 130 -7.75 1.88 -2.84
C LYS A 130 -8.78 2.36 -3.85
N ILE A 131 -8.78 3.63 -4.20
CA ILE A 131 -9.62 4.18 -5.28
C ILE A 131 -9.17 3.61 -6.63
N PHE A 132 -7.87 3.51 -6.86
CA PHE A 132 -7.31 2.94 -8.09
C PHE A 132 -7.75 1.49 -8.31
N THR A 133 -7.71 0.65 -7.26
CA THR A 133 -8.21 -0.73 -7.34
C THR A 133 -9.72 -0.80 -7.49
N GLY A 134 -10.47 0.07 -6.84
CA GLY A 134 -11.91 0.27 -6.99
C GLY A 134 -12.79 -0.91 -6.60
N ARG A 135 -12.27 -1.88 -5.83
CA ARG A 135 -13.05 -3.01 -5.34
C ARG A 135 -14.07 -2.52 -4.28
N PRO A 136 -15.25 -3.13 -4.15
CA PRO A 136 -16.24 -2.69 -3.16
C PRO A 136 -15.68 -2.55 -1.74
N ARG A 137 -14.85 -3.51 -1.30
CA ARG A 137 -14.19 -3.47 0.00
C ARG A 137 -13.16 -2.33 0.13
N ASP A 138 -12.43 -2.04 -0.95
CA ASP A 138 -11.45 -0.95 -0.96
C ASP A 138 -12.15 0.41 -0.83
N LEU A 139 -13.30 0.58 -1.49
CA LEU A 139 -14.10 1.80 -1.39
C LEU A 139 -14.72 1.97 0.01
N GLU A 140 -15.04 0.86 0.70
CA GLU A 140 -15.46 0.92 2.09
C GLU A 140 -14.31 1.34 3.01
N ASP A 141 -13.10 0.77 2.82
CA ASP A 141 -11.91 1.23 3.53
C ASP A 141 -11.67 2.74 3.31
N VAL A 142 -11.86 3.26 2.07
CA VAL A 142 -11.72 4.70 1.78
C VAL A 142 -12.69 5.54 2.61
N ARG A 143 -13.96 5.13 2.72
CA ARG A 143 -14.96 5.85 3.54
C ARG A 143 -14.50 5.94 4.98
N ILE A 144 -14.03 4.83 5.55
CA ILE A 144 -13.54 4.75 6.93
C ILE A 144 -12.29 5.62 7.11
N LEU A 145 -11.33 5.54 6.17
CA LEU A 145 -10.12 6.36 6.22
C LEU A 145 -10.44 7.85 6.20
N VAL A 146 -11.35 8.28 5.32
CA VAL A 146 -11.79 9.67 5.23
C VAL A 146 -12.50 10.13 6.50
N LEU A 147 -13.29 9.27 7.15
CA LEU A 147 -13.98 9.59 8.41
C LEU A 147 -13.00 9.73 9.58
N LYS A 148 -12.07 8.80 9.71
CA LYS A 148 -11.15 8.73 10.86
C LYS A 148 -9.94 9.67 10.77
N ASN A 149 -9.64 10.19 9.57
CA ASN A 149 -8.50 11.08 9.36
C ASN A 149 -8.99 12.45 8.83
N PRO A 150 -9.53 13.32 9.69
CA PRO A 150 -10.11 14.60 9.26
C PRO A 150 -9.10 15.59 8.66
N SER A 151 -7.81 15.40 8.92
CA SER A 151 -6.72 16.27 8.46
C SER A 151 -6.02 15.79 7.18
N ILE A 152 -6.65 14.86 6.41
CA ILE A 152 -6.08 14.42 5.13
C ILE A 152 -5.92 15.59 4.15
N ASP A 153 -4.85 15.55 3.38
CA ASP A 153 -4.58 16.50 2.30
C ASP A 153 -5.47 16.21 1.08
N VAL A 154 -6.70 16.72 1.11
CA VAL A 154 -7.67 16.57 0.01
C VAL A 154 -7.16 17.14 -1.32
N PRO A 155 -6.50 18.33 -1.37
CA PRO A 155 -5.84 18.83 -2.58
C PRO A 155 -4.84 17.85 -3.20
N TYR A 156 -4.00 17.21 -2.39
CA TYR A 156 -3.05 16.18 -2.82
C TYR A 156 -3.76 14.98 -3.46
N ILE A 157 -4.77 14.44 -2.79
CA ILE A 157 -5.56 13.32 -3.32
C ILE A 157 -6.20 13.68 -4.65
N ARG A 158 -6.82 14.86 -4.75
CA ARG A 158 -7.46 15.35 -5.98
C ARG A 158 -6.47 15.51 -7.13
N HIS A 159 -5.27 15.99 -6.83
CA HIS A 159 -4.21 16.13 -7.84
C HIS A 159 -3.89 14.76 -8.46
N TRP A 160 -3.54 13.77 -7.65
CA TRP A 160 -3.14 12.46 -8.16
C TRP A 160 -4.29 11.69 -8.82
N LEU A 161 -5.53 11.82 -8.33
CA LEU A 161 -6.68 11.20 -8.99
C LEU A 161 -6.95 11.78 -10.38
N ARG A 162 -6.71 13.08 -10.60
CA ARG A 162 -6.76 13.68 -11.95
C ARG A 162 -5.67 13.12 -12.86
N GLU A 163 -4.45 13.00 -12.34
CA GLU A 163 -3.34 12.40 -13.09
C GLU A 163 -3.65 10.94 -13.47
N PHE A 164 -4.24 10.16 -12.55
CA PHE A 164 -4.66 8.78 -12.83
C PHE A 164 -5.79 8.74 -13.87
N ASP A 165 -6.81 9.60 -13.77
CA ASP A 165 -7.87 9.71 -14.76
C ASP A 165 -7.34 10.10 -16.16
N ALA A 166 -6.28 10.93 -16.21
CA ALA A 166 -5.64 11.31 -17.47
C ALA A 166 -4.80 10.17 -18.07
N ALA A 167 -4.15 9.36 -17.24
CA ALA A 167 -3.26 8.28 -17.67
C ALA A 167 -3.99 7.01 -18.10
N VAL A 168 -5.16 6.74 -17.52
CA VAL A 168 -5.93 5.51 -17.76
C VAL A 168 -7.18 5.82 -18.58
N GLN A 169 -7.49 4.97 -19.57
CA GLN A 169 -8.70 5.16 -20.40
C GLN A 169 -10.01 5.04 -19.59
N LYS A 170 -9.98 4.33 -18.47
CA LYS A 170 -11.11 4.22 -17.53
C LYS A 170 -11.08 5.43 -16.60
N LYS A 171 -11.99 6.37 -16.80
CA LYS A 171 -12.14 7.58 -15.98
C LYS A 171 -13.09 7.35 -14.81
N GLY A 172 -13.01 8.25 -13.79
CA GLY A 172 -13.95 8.30 -12.69
C GLY A 172 -13.33 8.05 -11.31
N PHE A 173 -12.00 8.04 -11.19
CA PHE A 173 -11.34 7.95 -9.89
C PHE A 173 -11.63 9.19 -9.03
N LEU A 174 -11.50 10.39 -9.61
CA LEU A 174 -11.83 11.63 -8.93
C LEU A 174 -13.31 11.68 -8.54
N ASP A 175 -14.22 11.35 -9.45
CA ASP A 175 -15.66 11.34 -9.17
C ASP A 175 -16.00 10.37 -8.04
N THR A 176 -15.35 9.21 -7.99
CA THR A 176 -15.52 8.24 -6.90
C THR A 176 -15.16 8.87 -5.56
N PHE A 177 -14.03 9.54 -5.47
CA PHE A 177 -13.59 10.22 -4.26
C PHE A 177 -14.52 11.35 -3.84
N GLU A 178 -14.92 12.22 -4.79
CA GLU A 178 -15.85 13.32 -4.52
C GLU A 178 -17.22 12.82 -4.00
N ASN A 179 -17.71 11.70 -4.53
CA ASN A 179 -18.94 11.09 -4.05
C ASN A 179 -18.82 10.57 -2.61
N ILE A 180 -17.65 10.04 -2.23
CA ILE A 180 -17.38 9.62 -0.85
C ILE A 180 -17.32 10.83 0.09
N LEU A 181 -16.65 11.91 -0.31
CA LEU A 181 -16.58 13.15 0.48
C LEU A 181 -17.96 13.79 0.70
N LYS A 182 -18.81 13.85 -0.34
CA LYS A 182 -20.17 14.39 -0.23
C LYS A 182 -21.02 13.63 0.78
N LYS A 183 -20.94 12.29 0.79
CA LYS A 183 -21.66 11.45 1.75
C LYS A 183 -21.19 11.71 3.19
N LYS A 184 -19.89 11.87 3.42
CA LYS A 184 -19.34 12.24 4.75
C LYS A 184 -19.99 13.53 5.29
N ILE A 185 -20.12 14.56 4.44
CA ILE A 185 -20.67 15.86 4.85
C ILE A 185 -22.15 15.72 5.24
N LEU A 186 -22.90 14.91 4.51
CA LEU A 186 -24.32 14.66 4.80
C LEU A 186 -24.53 13.91 6.11
N ASP A 187 -23.71 12.87 6.36
CA ASP A 187 -23.79 12.05 7.57
C ASP A 187 -23.33 12.83 8.82
N SER A 188 -22.37 13.75 8.69
CA SER A 188 -21.92 14.61 9.80
C SER A 188 -22.85 15.79 10.10
N GLY A 189 -23.74 16.17 9.16
CA GLY A 189 -24.72 17.24 9.33
C GLY A 189 -26.07 16.80 9.93
N SER A 190 -26.29 15.50 10.09
CA SER A 190 -27.55 14.91 10.58
C SER A 190 -27.48 14.45 12.05
N SER A 191 -26.69 15.11 12.93
CA SER A 191 -26.82 14.90 14.37
C SER A 191 -28.11 15.58 14.84
N PRO A 192 -29.09 14.87 15.40
CA PRO A 192 -30.25 15.52 16.02
C PRO A 192 -29.81 16.24 17.29
N GLU A 193 -30.34 17.45 17.46
CA GLU A 193 -30.33 18.21 18.71
C GLU A 193 -31.00 17.43 19.85
#